data_f4ac692bd46143a5b66084369cba4584
#
_entry.id   f4ac692bd46143a5b66084369cba4584
#
_cell.length_a   1.000
_cell.length_b   1.000
_cell.length_c   1.000
_cell.angle_alpha   90.00
_cell.angle_beta   90.00
_cell.angle_gamma   90.00
#
_symmetry.space_group_name_H-M   'P 1'
#
loop_
_entity.id
_entity.type
_entity.pdbx_description
1 polymer ?
#
loop_
_entity_poly.entity_id
_entity_poly.type
_entity_poly.pdbx_seq_one_letter_code
_entity_poly.pdbx_strand_id
1 'polypeptide(L)'
;FVHSVNRAPMLLNKKLYIEHLGHIDFSFAPFQCDDTELCLRAWLSGLKVGWYNAGFESMIAGGMRIWNKGLMGFQEIKNRGKLYEMYRDSLEEVTSLVEKANKTIDD
;
A
#
# COMPACT_ATOMS: atom_id res chain seq x y z
N PHE A 1 -7.01 -5.17 10.57
CA PHE A 1 -6.18 -4.13 9.92
C PHE A 1 -4.82 -4.69 9.55
N VAL A 2 -4.26 -4.15 8.50
CA VAL A 2 -2.98 -4.60 7.92
C VAL A 2 -2.13 -3.40 7.54
N HIS A 3 -0.82 -3.62 7.36
CA HIS A 3 0.11 -2.56 6.98
C HIS A 3 -0.21 -2.00 5.59
N SER A 4 -0.50 -2.87 4.64
CA SER A 4 -0.80 -2.47 3.27
C SER A 4 -1.68 -3.48 2.54
N VAL A 5 -2.32 -3.03 1.48
CA VAL A 5 -3.11 -3.85 0.57
C VAL A 5 -2.74 -3.52 -0.87
N ASN A 6 -2.96 -4.47 -1.77
CA ASN A 6 -2.76 -4.26 -3.20
C ASN A 6 -3.94 -3.52 -3.83
N ARG A 7 -3.71 -2.90 -4.98
CA ARG A 7 -4.74 -2.15 -5.71
C ARG A 7 -5.77 -3.01 -6.44
N ALA A 8 -5.70 -4.29 -6.42
CA ALA A 8 -6.53 -5.13 -7.28
C ALA A 8 -7.48 -6.07 -6.47
N PRO A 9 -8.65 -5.62 -6.06
CA PRO A 9 -9.15 -4.25 -5.99
C PRO A 9 -8.80 -3.54 -4.69
N MET A 10 -8.79 -2.22 -4.71
CA MET A 10 -8.64 -1.37 -3.52
C MET A 10 -9.85 -0.45 -3.39
N LEU A 11 -10.45 -0.41 -2.21
CA LEU A 11 -11.53 0.49 -1.90
C LEU A 11 -11.01 1.64 -1.05
N LEU A 12 -11.32 2.87 -1.44
CA LEU A 12 -10.87 4.07 -0.76
C LEU A 12 -12.05 4.90 -0.28
N ASN A 13 -11.92 5.49 0.91
CA ASN A 13 -12.80 6.57 1.32
C ASN A 13 -12.37 7.84 0.57
N LYS A 14 -13.15 8.24 -0.42
CA LYS A 14 -12.81 9.36 -1.32
C LYS A 14 -12.53 10.66 -0.57
N LYS A 15 -13.37 10.98 0.41
CA LYS A 15 -13.24 12.23 1.18
C LYS A 15 -11.91 12.24 1.95
N LEU A 16 -11.64 11.18 2.69
CA LEU A 16 -10.41 11.07 3.47
C LEU A 16 -9.17 11.04 2.58
N TYR A 17 -9.26 10.37 1.42
CA TYR A 17 -8.19 10.35 0.44
C TYR A 17 -7.83 11.76 -0.05
N ILE A 18 -8.84 12.53 -0.42
CA ILE A 18 -8.63 13.90 -0.90
C ILE A 18 -8.07 14.80 0.20
N GLU A 19 -8.61 14.70 1.42
CA GLU A 19 -8.22 15.57 2.53
C GLU A 19 -6.81 15.29 3.06
N HIS A 20 -6.39 14.02 3.11
CA HIS A 20 -5.18 13.60 3.81
C HIS A 20 -4.07 13.07 2.93
N LEU A 21 -4.40 12.48 1.78
CA LEU A 21 -3.42 11.82 0.92
C LEU A 21 -3.20 12.58 -0.38
N GLY A 22 -4.28 12.98 -1.03
CA GLY A 22 -4.29 13.86 -2.19
C GLY A 22 -3.86 13.25 -3.50
N HIS A 23 -2.91 12.32 -3.50
CA HIS A 23 -2.35 11.76 -4.73
C HIS A 23 -1.60 10.45 -4.48
N ILE A 24 -1.35 9.74 -5.56
CA ILE A 24 -0.39 8.62 -5.60
C ILE A 24 0.99 9.20 -5.92
N ASP A 25 2.03 8.69 -5.27
CA ASP A 25 3.39 9.17 -5.51
C ASP A 25 3.90 8.70 -6.87
N PHE A 26 3.94 9.61 -7.83
CA PHE A 26 4.38 9.33 -9.20
C PHE A 26 5.85 8.98 -9.32
N SER A 27 6.65 9.20 -8.29
CA SER A 27 8.06 8.81 -8.31
C SER A 27 8.26 7.29 -8.32
N PHE A 28 7.20 6.51 -8.04
CA PHE A 28 7.19 5.06 -8.19
C PHE A 28 6.77 4.59 -9.59
N ALA A 29 6.46 5.51 -10.50
CA ALA A 29 6.11 5.15 -11.87
C ALA A 29 7.24 4.37 -12.56
N PRO A 30 6.94 3.50 -13.51
CA PRO A 30 5.60 3.21 -14.03
C PRO A 30 4.78 2.23 -13.18
N PHE A 31 5.38 1.51 -12.23
CA PHE A 31 4.66 0.55 -11.39
C PHE A 31 5.51 0.08 -10.21
N GLN A 32 4.88 -0.62 -9.28
CA GLN A 32 5.41 -1.25 -8.06
C GLN A 32 5.60 -0.30 -6.88
N CYS A 33 5.15 -0.79 -5.74
CA CYS A 33 5.26 -0.18 -4.40
C CYS A 33 4.44 1.09 -4.17
N ASP A 34 3.78 1.63 -5.17
CA ASP A 34 2.94 2.82 -5.03
C ASP A 34 1.72 2.58 -4.13
N ASP A 35 1.15 1.39 -4.18
CA ASP A 35 0.06 0.98 -3.29
C ASP A 35 0.52 0.83 -1.84
N THR A 36 1.68 0.22 -1.62
CA THR A 36 2.27 0.10 -0.28
C THR A 36 2.61 1.47 0.29
N GLU A 37 3.22 2.35 -0.50
CA GLU A 37 3.52 3.72 -0.09
C GLU A 37 2.26 4.46 0.34
N LEU A 38 1.20 4.38 -0.46
CA LEU A 38 -0.08 5.00 -0.14
C LEU A 38 -0.64 4.51 1.19
N CYS A 39 -0.57 3.21 1.45
CA CYS A 39 -1.05 2.62 2.70
C CYS A 39 -0.23 3.06 3.92
N LEU A 40 1.09 3.10 3.82
CA LEU A 40 1.95 3.57 4.91
C LEU A 40 1.69 5.03 5.21
N ARG A 41 1.55 5.83 4.18
CA ARG A 41 1.22 7.26 4.32
C ARG A 41 -0.16 7.45 4.94
N ALA A 42 -1.13 6.60 4.62
CA ALA A 42 -2.45 6.61 5.24
C ALA A 42 -2.35 6.40 6.76
N TRP A 43 -1.61 5.38 7.20
CA TRP A 43 -1.41 5.14 8.63
C TRP A 43 -0.79 6.35 9.34
N LEU A 44 0.26 6.93 8.76
CA LEU A 44 0.95 8.09 9.34
C LEU A 44 0.10 9.37 9.30
N SER A 45 -0.93 9.40 8.46
CA SER A 45 -1.90 10.52 8.39
C SER A 45 -3.10 10.33 9.32
N GLY A 46 -3.10 9.28 10.15
CA GLY A 46 -4.20 9.01 11.08
C GLY A 46 -5.35 8.19 10.48
N LEU A 47 -5.18 7.67 9.27
CA LEU A 47 -6.17 6.81 8.63
C LEU A 47 -5.86 5.34 8.94
N LYS A 48 -6.75 4.45 8.51
CA LYS A 48 -6.61 3.00 8.75
C LYS A 48 -6.64 2.25 7.43
N VAL A 49 -5.89 1.16 7.37
CA VAL A 49 -5.86 0.25 6.24
C VAL A 49 -6.33 -1.11 6.72
N GLY A 50 -7.34 -1.65 6.06
CA GLY A 50 -7.90 -2.96 6.41
C GLY A 50 -8.01 -3.89 5.22
N TRP A 51 -8.00 -5.17 5.51
CA TRP A 51 -8.30 -6.21 4.54
C TRP A 51 -9.62 -6.87 4.91
N TYR A 52 -10.42 -7.17 3.91
CA TYR A 52 -11.62 -8.00 4.10
C TYR A 52 -11.83 -8.91 2.90
N ASN A 53 -12.50 -10.03 3.14
CA ASN A 53 -12.79 -10.96 2.07
C ASN A 53 -14.07 -10.52 1.34
N ALA A 54 -13.88 -9.94 0.15
CA ALA A 54 -14.97 -9.47 -0.69
C ALA A 54 -15.43 -10.51 -1.72
N GLY A 55 -14.87 -11.73 -1.68
CA GLY A 55 -15.23 -12.79 -2.62
C GLY A 55 -14.67 -12.61 -4.03
N PHE A 56 -13.70 -11.73 -4.21
CA PHE A 56 -13.05 -11.55 -5.51
C PHE A 56 -12.05 -12.68 -5.78
N GLU A 57 -12.04 -13.15 -7.01
CA GLU A 57 -11.06 -14.11 -7.50
C GLU A 57 -10.26 -13.51 -8.64
N SER A 58 -8.95 -13.77 -8.62
CA SER A 58 -8.08 -13.35 -9.71
C SER A 58 -8.13 -14.42 -10.80
N MET A 59 -8.75 -14.09 -11.94
CA MET A 59 -8.92 -15.03 -13.04
C MET A 59 -7.64 -15.26 -13.82
N ILE A 60 -6.81 -14.23 -13.96
CA ILE A 60 -5.57 -14.25 -14.72
C ILE A 60 -4.54 -13.39 -14.00
N ALA A 61 -3.31 -13.88 -13.85
CA ALA A 61 -2.20 -13.03 -13.45
C ALA A 61 -1.98 -12.00 -14.56
N GLY A 62 -2.10 -10.71 -14.23
CA GLY A 62 -2.15 -9.65 -15.22
C GLY A 62 -1.18 -8.51 -14.98
N GLY A 63 -1.34 -7.49 -15.82
CA GLY A 63 -0.59 -6.25 -15.73
C GLY A 63 0.83 -6.35 -16.28
N MET A 64 1.65 -5.39 -15.89
CA MET A 64 3.04 -5.25 -16.35
C MET A 64 3.92 -6.46 -16.04
N ARG A 65 3.55 -7.25 -15.05
CA ARG A 65 4.31 -8.44 -14.61
C ARG A 65 4.48 -9.48 -15.72
N ILE A 66 3.52 -9.56 -16.63
CA ILE A 66 3.54 -10.54 -17.71
C ILE A 66 4.37 -10.04 -18.89
N TRP A 67 4.33 -8.74 -19.15
CA TRP A 67 4.86 -8.15 -20.37
C TRP A 67 6.37 -7.95 -20.37
N ASN A 68 6.97 -7.68 -19.22
CA ASN A 68 8.40 -7.41 -19.17
C ASN A 68 9.01 -7.76 -17.81
N LYS A 69 9.40 -9.02 -17.64
CA LYS A 69 9.95 -9.52 -16.38
C LYS A 69 11.28 -8.86 -15.99
N GLY A 70 12.12 -8.53 -16.95
CA GLY A 70 13.39 -7.86 -16.70
C GLY A 70 13.20 -6.45 -16.17
N LEU A 71 12.40 -5.65 -16.85
CA LEU A 71 12.05 -4.30 -16.41
C LEU A 71 11.32 -4.33 -15.07
N MET A 72 10.43 -5.31 -14.89
CA MET A 72 9.68 -5.51 -13.67
C MET A 72 10.59 -5.73 -12.48
N GLY A 73 11.57 -6.64 -12.59
CA GLY A 73 12.53 -6.93 -11.52
C GLY A 73 13.39 -5.73 -11.17
N PHE A 74 13.90 -5.02 -12.15
CA PHE A 74 14.67 -3.80 -11.95
C PHE A 74 13.85 -2.72 -11.24
N GLN A 75 12.63 -2.49 -11.72
CA GLN A 75 11.74 -1.48 -11.15
C GLN A 75 11.34 -1.82 -9.71
N GLU A 76 11.12 -3.10 -9.42
CA GLU A 76 10.78 -3.57 -8.09
C GLU A 76 11.91 -3.31 -7.10
N ILE A 77 13.15 -3.65 -7.47
CA ILE A 77 14.34 -3.43 -6.62
C ILE A 77 14.50 -1.93 -6.34
N LYS A 78 14.42 -1.12 -7.38
CA LYS A 78 14.54 0.34 -7.27
C LYS A 78 13.48 0.93 -6.34
N ASN A 79 12.22 0.54 -6.54
CA ASN A 79 11.10 1.09 -5.78
C ASN A 79 11.06 0.57 -4.34
N ARG A 80 11.46 -0.67 -4.08
CA ARG A 80 11.62 -1.18 -2.71
C ARG A 80 12.68 -0.40 -1.95
N GLY A 81 13.83 -0.14 -2.58
CA GLY A 81 14.89 0.65 -1.97
C GLY A 81 14.41 2.05 -1.63
N LYS A 82 13.69 2.68 -2.55
CA LYS A 82 13.10 4.01 -2.34
C LYS A 82 12.09 4.01 -1.20
N LEU A 83 11.17 3.04 -1.20
CA LEU A 83 10.16 2.90 -0.16
C LEU A 83 10.80 2.73 1.22
N TYR A 84 11.84 1.90 1.30
CA TYR A 84 12.59 1.68 2.53
C TYR A 84 13.23 2.98 3.03
N GLU A 85 13.91 3.72 2.15
CA GLU A 85 14.52 4.99 2.51
C GLU A 85 13.50 6.01 3.03
N MET A 86 12.30 6.04 2.44
CA MET A 86 11.25 6.97 2.85
C MET A 86 10.66 6.62 4.23
N TYR A 87 10.52 5.35 4.56
CA TYR A 87 9.71 4.91 5.70
C TYR A 87 10.45 4.10 6.77
N ARG A 88 11.73 3.81 6.61
CA ARG A 88 12.48 2.95 7.56
C ARG A 88 12.36 3.41 9.02
N ASP A 89 12.39 4.71 9.25
CA ASP A 89 12.31 5.28 10.59
C ASP A 89 10.87 5.34 11.13
N SER A 90 9.88 5.05 10.29
CA SER A 90 8.46 5.10 10.63
C SER A 90 7.79 3.73 10.71
N LEU A 91 8.50 2.65 10.35
CA LEU A 91 7.91 1.30 10.29
C LEU A 91 7.44 0.80 11.66
N GLU A 92 8.17 1.08 12.72
CA GLU A 92 7.74 0.74 14.09
C GLU A 92 6.46 1.46 14.47
N GLU A 93 6.35 2.73 14.13
CA GLU A 93 5.14 3.52 14.38
C GLU A 93 3.94 2.93 13.64
N VAL A 94 4.10 2.59 12.35
CA VAL A 94 3.04 1.95 11.57
C VAL A 94 2.63 0.62 12.20
N THR A 95 3.59 -0.21 12.57
CA THR A 95 3.32 -1.49 13.22
C THR A 95 2.53 -1.30 14.51
N SER A 96 2.89 -0.34 15.34
CA SER A 96 2.17 -0.02 16.57
C SER A 96 0.74 0.44 16.28
N LEU A 97 0.54 1.25 15.26
CA LEU A 97 -0.78 1.71 14.86
C LEU A 97 -1.66 0.55 14.37
N VAL A 98 -1.10 -0.37 13.59
CA VAL A 98 -1.81 -1.58 13.13
C VAL A 98 -2.23 -2.46 14.31
N GLU A 99 -1.30 -2.72 15.22
CA GLU A 99 -1.58 -3.54 16.41
C GLU A 99 -2.65 -2.92 17.29
N LYS A 100 -2.57 -1.62 17.51
CA LYS A 100 -3.55 -0.88 18.31
C LYS A 100 -4.93 -0.94 17.66
N ALA A 101 -5.02 -0.75 16.33
CA ALA A 101 -6.27 -0.84 15.61
C ALA A 101 -6.90 -2.23 15.72
N ASN A 102 -6.08 -3.28 15.59
CA ASN A 102 -6.56 -4.67 15.71
C ASN A 102 -7.05 -5.01 17.11
N LYS A 103 -6.44 -4.45 18.15
CA LYS A 103 -6.93 -4.64 19.53
C LYS A 103 -8.34 -4.10 19.73
N THR A 104 -8.71 -3.02 19.05
CA THR A 104 -10.06 -2.45 19.18
C THR A 104 -11.14 -3.33 18.56
N ILE A 105 -10.79 -4.22 17.65
CA ILE A 105 -11.74 -5.17 17.05
C ILE A 105 -12.01 -6.32 18.00
N ASP A 106 -11.00 -6.76 18.74
CA ASP A 106 -11.09 -7.90 19.65
C ASP A 106 -11.80 -7.54 20.98
N ASP A 107 -11.91 -6.27 21.27
CA ASP A 107 -12.64 -5.77 22.44
C ASP A 107 -14.14 -5.60 22.12
#